data_22b117c204bb6e5e64ac90237111b307
#
_entry.id   22b117c204bb6e5e64ac90237111b307
#
_cell.length_a   1.000
_cell.length_b   1.000
_cell.length_c   1.000
_cell.angle_alpha   90.00
_cell.angle_beta   90.00
_cell.angle_gamma   90.00
#
_symmetry.space_group_name_H-M   'P 1'
#
loop_
_entity.id
_entity.type
_entity.pdbx_description
1 polymer ?
#
loop_
_entity_poly.entity_id
_entity_poly.type
_entity_poly.pdbx_seq_one_letter_code
_entity_poly.pdbx_strand_id
1 'polypeptide(L)'
;MEKVLSSHVGVKINEWYKMIRQFSVPDAEILKAEVEQEIERMEEDQDLLIYYQLMCFRHQLMLDYIKPSDQRSLSIADLVDKIENSNHKLSGMLQYYNAFFRGMYEFSIKEYVQAIQYYKIAEKQLTLVIDDIEQAEFHFKVAEAYYIMKQTHVSMHHIIKALEIYDQYELYKIRKIQCLFVIAGNYDDLARHDKSIPHLKNAIKIAEEIGDQKILTKAFLNIGHTFDRDGQWDEAINYFEKAILKADDDSELLTKLYFAISCTQFKAGRLKEGEASLKQGTNILKEAPNKLYENLFNFLEAVYVNNINEEQLAEVFQYLEQKQLFAYAEACYIVYADEYGKKGQFEEATAAYQKVLETQLKIQRGDCLYEF
;
A
#
# COMPACT_ATOMS: atom_id res chain seq x y z
N MET A 1 37.99 29.39 2.53
CA MET A 1 36.69 29.11 1.88
C MET A 1 35.61 29.77 2.74
N GLU A 2 34.70 30.50 2.14
CA GLU A 2 33.62 31.15 2.87
C GLU A 2 32.68 30.04 3.42
N LYS A 3 32.35 30.09 4.70
CA LYS A 3 31.44 29.13 5.32
C LYS A 3 30.04 29.41 4.83
N VAL A 4 29.26 28.34 4.55
CA VAL A 4 27.86 28.43 4.17
C VAL A 4 27.01 28.54 5.44
N LEU A 5 26.05 29.45 5.45
CA LEU A 5 25.12 29.60 6.58
C LEU A 5 24.19 28.38 6.70
N SER A 6 23.98 27.85 7.90
CA SER A 6 23.07 26.72 8.15
C SER A 6 21.65 26.98 7.67
N SER A 7 21.17 28.21 7.79
CA SER A 7 19.86 28.63 7.29
C SER A 7 19.69 28.46 5.77
N HIS A 8 20.75 28.68 4.99
CA HIS A 8 20.72 28.49 3.53
C HIS A 8 20.63 27.02 3.17
N VAL A 9 21.43 26.18 3.84
CA VAL A 9 21.38 24.71 3.67
C VAL A 9 20.01 24.17 4.05
N GLY A 10 19.40 24.69 5.14
CA GLY A 10 18.05 24.32 5.57
C GLY A 10 16.96 24.59 4.51
N VAL A 11 17.05 25.72 3.80
CA VAL A 11 16.13 26.01 2.67
C VAL A 11 16.27 24.97 1.57
N LYS A 12 17.48 24.59 1.16
CA LYS A 12 17.70 23.57 0.15
C LYS A 12 17.23 22.19 0.59
N ILE A 13 17.40 21.83 1.86
CA ILE A 13 16.87 20.57 2.40
C ILE A 13 15.33 20.56 2.27
N ASN A 14 14.67 21.68 2.53
CA ASN A 14 13.21 21.80 2.36
C ASN A 14 12.79 21.65 0.88
N GLU A 15 13.54 22.23 -0.06
CA GLU A 15 13.30 22.06 -1.51
C GLU A 15 13.50 20.59 -1.91
N TRP A 16 14.55 19.95 -1.45
CA TRP A 16 14.80 18.53 -1.66
C TRP A 16 13.64 17.68 -1.10
N TYR A 17 13.18 17.97 0.13
CA TYR A 17 12.04 17.27 0.72
C TYR A 17 10.76 17.43 -0.10
N LYS A 18 10.52 18.62 -0.68
CA LYS A 18 9.40 18.84 -1.59
C LYS A 18 9.46 17.89 -2.81
N MET A 19 10.63 17.71 -3.42
CA MET A 19 10.80 16.78 -4.56
C MET A 19 10.57 15.33 -4.14
N ILE A 20 11.03 14.93 -2.94
CA ILE A 20 10.77 13.61 -2.37
C ILE A 20 9.26 13.37 -2.24
N ARG A 21 8.49 14.32 -1.72
CA ARG A 21 7.03 14.21 -1.56
C ARG A 21 6.28 14.15 -2.90
N GLN A 22 6.83 14.77 -3.94
CA GLN A 22 6.29 14.75 -5.30
C GLN A 22 6.73 13.52 -6.10
N PHE A 23 7.58 12.66 -5.56
CA PHE A 23 8.19 11.52 -6.26
C PHE A 23 9.01 11.93 -7.51
N SER A 24 9.52 13.14 -7.55
CA SER A 24 10.42 13.62 -8.59
C SER A 24 11.86 13.15 -8.32
N VAL A 25 12.15 11.89 -8.70
CA VAL A 25 13.46 11.26 -8.42
C VAL A 25 14.63 12.05 -9.01
N PRO A 26 14.60 12.47 -10.29
CA PRO A 26 15.75 13.21 -10.86
C PRO A 26 16.07 14.50 -10.11
N ASP A 27 15.04 15.29 -9.78
CA ASP A 27 15.23 16.55 -9.06
C ASP A 27 15.65 16.32 -7.61
N ALA A 28 15.11 15.28 -6.97
CA ALA A 28 15.49 14.91 -5.62
C ALA A 28 16.97 14.46 -5.52
N GLU A 29 17.48 13.72 -6.51
CA GLU A 29 18.89 13.31 -6.57
C GLU A 29 19.82 14.51 -6.80
N ILE A 30 19.45 15.44 -7.68
CA ILE A 30 20.23 16.66 -7.92
C ILE A 30 20.33 17.49 -6.64
N LEU A 31 19.19 17.78 -6.00
CA LEU A 31 19.15 18.58 -4.78
C LEU A 31 19.90 17.90 -3.62
N LYS A 32 19.80 16.57 -3.51
CA LYS A 32 20.59 15.81 -2.53
C LYS A 32 22.09 16.04 -2.70
N ALA A 33 22.59 15.90 -3.93
CA ALA A 33 24.02 16.10 -4.22
C ALA A 33 24.47 17.54 -3.93
N GLU A 34 23.63 18.54 -4.21
CA GLU A 34 23.94 19.93 -3.87
C GLU A 34 23.98 20.15 -2.35
N VAL A 35 23.02 19.59 -1.61
CA VAL A 35 22.98 19.67 -0.14
C VAL A 35 24.23 19.01 0.48
N GLU A 36 24.65 17.83 -0.04
CA GLU A 36 25.86 17.14 0.43
C GLU A 36 27.11 18.00 0.30
N GLN A 37 27.28 18.71 -0.84
CA GLN A 37 28.41 19.62 -1.03
C GLN A 37 28.39 20.86 -0.12
N GLU A 38 27.19 21.34 0.20
CA GLU A 38 27.05 22.52 1.08
C GLU A 38 27.23 22.17 2.55
N ILE A 39 26.78 20.99 3.01
CA ILE A 39 26.99 20.51 4.38
C ILE A 39 28.47 20.40 4.73
N GLU A 40 29.33 19.97 3.80
CA GLU A 40 30.79 19.91 4.03
C GLU A 40 31.43 21.27 4.35
N ARG A 41 30.78 22.35 3.93
CA ARG A 41 31.27 23.74 4.10
C ARG A 41 30.44 24.57 5.07
N MET A 42 29.40 23.96 5.63
CA MET A 42 28.46 24.61 6.52
C MET A 42 29.11 24.98 7.86
N GLU A 43 28.63 26.05 8.49
CA GLU A 43 28.88 26.26 9.92
C GLU A 43 28.27 25.12 10.75
N GLU A 44 28.86 24.83 11.89
CA GLU A 44 28.43 23.72 12.74
C GLU A 44 27.00 23.96 13.27
N ASP A 45 26.06 23.08 12.90
CA ASP A 45 24.67 23.08 13.33
C ASP A 45 24.19 21.64 13.47
N GLN A 46 24.09 21.15 14.70
CA GLN A 46 23.76 19.76 15.00
C GLN A 46 22.31 19.42 14.64
N ASP A 47 21.37 20.35 14.86
CA ASP A 47 19.98 20.15 14.51
C ASP A 47 19.80 20.00 12.99
N LEU A 48 20.51 20.80 12.21
CA LEU A 48 20.47 20.72 10.76
C LEU A 48 21.14 19.44 10.22
N LEU A 49 22.19 18.95 10.84
CA LEU A 49 22.82 17.68 10.50
C LEU A 49 21.86 16.50 10.77
N ILE A 50 21.12 16.52 11.85
CA ILE A 50 20.08 15.53 12.14
C ILE A 50 18.96 15.63 11.11
N TYR A 51 18.50 16.83 10.79
CA TYR A 51 17.49 17.06 9.76
C TYR A 51 17.91 16.51 8.39
N TYR A 52 19.15 16.75 8.01
CA TYR A 52 19.72 16.16 6.79
C TYR A 52 19.69 14.62 6.82
N GLN A 53 20.08 13.97 7.92
CA GLN A 53 20.05 12.52 8.06
C GLN A 53 18.62 11.98 7.94
N LEU A 54 17.65 12.66 8.55
CA LEU A 54 16.22 12.32 8.42
C LEU A 54 15.75 12.44 6.97
N MET A 55 16.20 13.45 6.22
CA MET A 55 15.88 13.59 4.80
C MET A 55 16.55 12.52 3.93
N CYS A 56 17.79 12.14 4.22
CA CYS A 56 18.41 10.99 3.57
C CYS A 56 17.58 9.71 3.77
N PHE A 57 17.12 9.49 5.00
CA PHE A 57 16.27 8.36 5.33
C PHE A 57 14.94 8.40 4.55
N ARG A 58 14.27 9.55 4.53
CA ARG A 58 13.01 9.73 3.78
C ARG A 58 13.19 9.58 2.28
N HIS A 59 14.32 10.05 1.73
CA HIS A 59 14.68 9.86 0.32
C HIS A 59 14.83 8.37 -0.02
N GLN A 60 15.54 7.61 0.81
CA GLN A 60 15.70 6.18 0.60
C GLN A 60 14.34 5.44 0.63
N LEU A 61 13.46 5.80 1.57
CA LEU A 61 12.09 5.25 1.60
C LEU A 61 11.31 5.53 0.30
N MET A 62 11.51 6.71 -0.32
CA MET A 62 10.91 7.02 -1.63
C MET A 62 11.46 6.12 -2.73
N LEU A 63 12.77 5.92 -2.78
CA LEU A 63 13.42 5.06 -3.79
C LEU A 63 12.96 3.61 -3.65
N ASP A 64 12.91 3.09 -2.44
CA ASP A 64 12.46 1.73 -2.15
C ASP A 64 10.97 1.52 -2.50
N TYR A 65 10.15 2.56 -2.33
CA TYR A 65 8.74 2.52 -2.75
C TYR A 65 8.58 2.46 -4.29
N ILE A 66 9.45 3.16 -5.04
CA ILE A 66 9.39 3.20 -6.52
C ILE A 66 9.99 1.93 -7.13
N LYS A 67 11.09 1.45 -6.58
CA LYS A 67 11.79 0.22 -6.99
C LYS A 67 12.11 -0.61 -5.74
N PRO A 68 11.17 -1.46 -5.29
CA PRO A 68 11.46 -2.39 -4.23
C PRO A 68 12.64 -3.27 -4.61
N SER A 69 13.73 -3.22 -3.85
CA SER A 69 14.87 -4.12 -4.03
C SER A 69 14.78 -5.25 -3.03
N ASP A 70 15.05 -6.49 -3.47
CA ASP A 70 15.18 -7.65 -2.58
C ASP A 70 16.37 -7.52 -1.62
N GLN A 71 17.33 -6.68 -1.96
CA GLN A 71 18.41 -6.25 -1.08
C GLN A 71 17.93 -5.02 -0.31
N ARG A 72 17.32 -5.25 0.87
CA ARG A 72 17.11 -4.19 1.86
C ARG A 72 18.44 -3.46 2.05
N SER A 73 18.50 -2.21 1.66
CA SER A 73 19.74 -1.49 1.76
C SER A 73 20.10 -1.42 3.26
N LEU A 74 21.22 -1.99 3.62
CA LEU A 74 21.85 -1.85 4.94
C LEU A 74 21.87 -0.37 5.39
N SER A 75 21.74 0.56 4.42
CA SER A 75 21.74 2.00 4.64
C SER A 75 20.55 2.53 5.47
N ILE A 76 19.35 1.90 5.44
CA ILE A 76 18.21 2.40 6.24
C ILE A 76 18.42 2.05 7.71
N ALA A 77 18.80 0.82 8.03
CA ALA A 77 19.10 0.43 9.41
C ALA A 77 20.24 1.28 9.99
N ASP A 78 21.30 1.49 9.21
CA ASP A 78 22.44 2.34 9.61
C ASP A 78 22.04 3.80 9.84
N LEU A 79 21.12 4.34 9.05
CA LEU A 79 20.62 5.71 9.23
C LEU A 79 19.77 5.84 10.50
N VAL A 80 18.91 4.86 10.76
CA VAL A 80 18.13 4.79 12.00
C VAL A 80 19.05 4.71 13.21
N ASP A 81 20.04 3.82 13.18
CA ASP A 81 21.00 3.66 14.27
C ASP A 81 21.80 4.95 14.53
N LYS A 82 22.19 5.67 13.48
CA LYS A 82 22.88 6.95 13.61
C LYS A 82 22.04 8.02 14.29
N ILE A 83 20.75 8.06 13.98
CA ILE A 83 19.80 9.02 14.59
C ILE A 83 19.55 8.64 16.07
N GLU A 84 19.34 7.35 16.37
CA GLU A 84 19.07 6.86 17.73
C GLU A 84 20.30 6.94 18.65
N ASN A 85 21.48 6.70 18.10
CA ASN A 85 22.74 6.79 18.86
C ASN A 85 23.28 8.24 18.96
N SER A 86 22.63 9.22 18.35
CA SER A 86 22.97 10.61 18.58
C SER A 86 22.65 10.96 20.05
N ASN A 87 23.65 11.43 20.82
CA ASN A 87 23.43 11.89 22.19
C ASN A 87 22.59 13.18 22.27
N HIS A 88 22.05 13.62 21.14
CA HIS A 88 21.27 14.85 21.03
C HIS A 88 19.78 14.55 21.30
N LYS A 89 19.20 15.24 22.28
CA LYS A 89 17.78 15.08 22.60
C LYS A 89 16.95 15.77 21.52
N LEU A 90 16.29 14.97 20.68
CA LEU A 90 15.39 15.50 19.67
C LEU A 90 14.20 16.25 20.30
N SER A 91 13.84 17.39 19.72
CA SER A 91 12.71 18.19 20.15
C SER A 91 11.95 18.79 18.96
N GLY A 92 10.69 19.17 19.18
CA GLY A 92 9.90 19.88 18.18
C GLY A 92 9.77 19.12 16.84
N MET A 93 10.08 19.81 15.74
CA MET A 93 9.97 19.25 14.39
C MET A 93 10.90 18.06 14.13
N LEU A 94 12.09 18.01 14.72
CA LEU A 94 12.99 16.88 14.56
C LEU A 94 12.41 15.61 15.21
N GLN A 95 11.76 15.76 16.36
CA GLN A 95 11.05 14.65 17.00
C GLN A 95 9.89 14.16 16.16
N TYR A 96 9.12 15.08 15.55
CA TYR A 96 8.06 14.74 14.60
C TYR A 96 8.60 13.93 13.43
N TYR A 97 9.58 14.43 12.69
CA TYR A 97 10.12 13.75 11.52
C TYR A 97 10.74 12.38 11.87
N ASN A 98 11.49 12.31 12.96
CA ASN A 98 12.06 11.02 13.39
C ASN A 98 10.96 9.97 13.63
N ALA A 99 9.94 10.31 14.40
CA ALA A 99 8.84 9.40 14.68
C ALA A 99 8.04 9.08 13.41
N PHE A 100 7.73 10.08 12.60
CA PHE A 100 6.94 9.88 11.37
C PHE A 100 7.65 8.99 10.35
N PHE A 101 8.93 9.24 10.07
CA PHE A 101 9.69 8.45 9.10
C PHE A 101 10.00 7.05 9.63
N ARG A 102 10.21 6.91 10.94
CA ARG A 102 10.30 5.59 11.56
C ARG A 102 9.00 4.80 11.37
N GLY A 103 7.85 5.41 11.60
CA GLY A 103 6.55 4.78 11.31
C GLY A 103 6.39 4.36 9.85
N MET A 104 6.84 5.19 8.90
CA MET A 104 6.83 4.82 7.46
C MET A 104 7.76 3.64 7.16
N TYR A 105 8.91 3.55 7.82
CA TYR A 105 9.82 2.41 7.68
C TYR A 105 9.19 1.13 8.21
N GLU A 106 8.67 1.14 9.44
CA GLU A 106 8.01 -0.01 10.04
C GLU A 106 6.82 -0.48 9.17
N PHE A 107 6.07 0.46 8.60
CA PHE A 107 5.02 0.15 7.64
C PHE A 107 5.56 -0.56 6.39
N SER A 108 6.70 -0.11 5.85
CA SER A 108 7.31 -0.69 4.64
C SER A 108 7.78 -2.14 4.84
N ILE A 109 8.19 -2.48 6.06
CA ILE A 109 8.58 -3.84 6.45
C ILE A 109 7.41 -4.67 7.01
N LYS A 110 6.17 -4.15 6.92
CA LYS A 110 4.91 -4.77 7.36
C LYS A 110 4.76 -4.93 8.89
N GLU A 111 5.54 -4.22 9.67
CA GLU A 111 5.40 -4.12 11.14
C GLU A 111 4.36 -3.04 11.48
N TYR A 112 3.10 -3.29 11.12
CA TYR A 112 2.02 -2.29 11.17
C TYR A 112 1.71 -1.78 12.56
N VAL A 113 1.82 -2.64 13.59
CA VAL A 113 1.63 -2.26 14.99
C VAL A 113 2.69 -1.23 15.41
N GLN A 114 3.96 -1.51 15.10
CA GLN A 114 5.06 -0.60 15.38
C GLN A 114 4.92 0.71 14.60
N ALA A 115 4.52 0.63 13.33
CA ALA A 115 4.25 1.81 12.53
C ALA A 115 3.23 2.73 13.21
N ILE A 116 2.10 2.18 13.68
CA ILE A 116 1.05 2.93 14.38
C ILE A 116 1.58 3.55 15.69
N GLN A 117 2.41 2.84 16.45
CA GLN A 117 3.00 3.38 17.67
C GLN A 117 3.88 4.61 17.37
N TYR A 118 4.73 4.54 16.35
CA TYR A 118 5.53 5.69 15.92
C TYR A 118 4.68 6.83 15.37
N TYR A 119 3.62 6.56 14.62
CA TYR A 119 2.69 7.58 14.16
C TYR A 119 1.98 8.29 15.32
N LYS A 120 1.59 7.58 16.38
CA LYS A 120 1.04 8.19 17.60
C LYS A 120 2.03 9.11 18.30
N ILE A 121 3.34 8.79 18.28
CA ILE A 121 4.39 9.67 18.81
C ILE A 121 4.49 10.94 17.94
N ALA A 122 4.50 10.79 16.60
CA ALA A 122 4.54 11.92 15.67
C ALA A 122 3.29 12.82 15.81
N GLU A 123 2.10 12.23 15.98
CA GLU A 123 0.84 12.95 16.13
C GLU A 123 0.85 13.97 17.28
N LYS A 124 1.53 13.65 18.38
CA LYS A 124 1.67 14.58 19.53
C LYS A 124 2.38 15.88 19.16
N GLN A 125 3.19 15.88 18.10
CA GLN A 125 3.93 17.02 17.60
C GLN A 125 3.30 17.64 16.34
N LEU A 126 2.19 17.07 15.84
CA LEU A 126 1.58 17.50 14.57
C LEU A 126 1.13 18.96 14.57
N THR A 127 0.78 19.51 15.75
CA THR A 127 0.41 20.92 15.92
C THR A 127 1.56 21.89 15.63
N LEU A 128 2.81 21.41 15.62
CA LEU A 128 3.99 22.21 15.26
C LEU A 128 4.20 22.24 13.74
N VAL A 129 3.53 21.36 12.99
CA VAL A 129 3.65 21.26 11.54
C VAL A 129 2.76 22.32 10.91
N ILE A 130 3.36 23.34 10.32
CA ILE A 130 2.64 24.44 9.66
C ILE A 130 2.33 24.10 8.18
N ASP A 131 3.13 23.22 7.55
CA ASP A 131 2.95 22.80 6.16
C ASP A 131 1.74 21.88 6.02
N ASP A 132 0.68 22.38 5.37
CA ASP A 132 -0.57 21.63 5.13
C ASP A 132 -0.32 20.31 4.39
N ILE A 133 0.60 20.30 3.41
CA ILE A 133 0.93 19.10 2.66
C ILE A 133 1.61 18.06 3.55
N GLU A 134 2.44 18.49 4.52
CA GLU A 134 3.02 17.56 5.50
C GLU A 134 1.95 16.98 6.41
N GLN A 135 0.99 17.81 6.87
CA GLN A 135 -0.15 17.32 7.65
C GLN A 135 -0.98 16.31 6.84
N ALA A 136 -1.22 16.58 5.55
CA ALA A 136 -1.94 15.67 4.66
C ALA A 136 -1.19 14.35 4.48
N GLU A 137 0.14 14.39 4.27
CA GLU A 137 0.98 13.18 4.15
C GLU A 137 0.96 12.35 5.44
N PHE A 138 1.03 13.00 6.60
CA PHE A 138 0.89 12.33 7.89
C PHE A 138 -0.45 11.61 7.98
N HIS A 139 -1.57 12.31 7.77
CA HIS A 139 -2.90 11.72 7.85
C HIS A 139 -3.09 10.61 6.82
N PHE A 140 -2.56 10.76 5.62
CA PHE A 140 -2.60 9.73 4.59
C PHE A 140 -1.87 8.45 5.04
N LYS A 141 -0.65 8.57 5.57
CA LYS A 141 0.14 7.42 6.02
C LYS A 141 -0.46 6.70 7.24
N VAL A 142 -1.02 7.45 8.15
CA VAL A 142 -1.77 6.89 9.29
C VAL A 142 -3.00 6.13 8.81
N ALA A 143 -3.74 6.71 7.86
CA ALA A 143 -4.92 6.06 7.29
C ALA A 143 -4.59 4.75 6.57
N GLU A 144 -3.48 4.70 5.80
CA GLU A 144 -3.02 3.46 5.15
C GLU A 144 -2.75 2.35 6.18
N ALA A 145 -2.06 2.69 7.30
CA ALA A 145 -1.75 1.71 8.34
C ALA A 145 -3.01 1.16 9.01
N TYR A 146 -3.94 2.02 9.38
CA TYR A 146 -5.21 1.59 9.97
C TYR A 146 -6.11 0.84 8.98
N TYR A 147 -6.07 1.18 7.68
CA TYR A 147 -6.80 0.46 6.64
C TYR A 147 -6.33 -1.01 6.55
N ILE A 148 -5.02 -1.24 6.51
CA ILE A 148 -4.46 -2.60 6.46
C ILE A 148 -4.80 -3.41 7.71
N MET A 149 -4.86 -2.75 8.87
CA MET A 149 -5.25 -3.35 10.15
C MET A 149 -6.78 -3.48 10.32
N LYS A 150 -7.57 -3.21 9.26
CA LYS A 150 -9.05 -3.26 9.28
C LYS A 150 -9.70 -2.37 10.36
N GLN A 151 -8.98 -1.31 10.77
CA GLN A 151 -9.50 -0.29 11.70
C GLN A 151 -10.20 0.82 10.91
N THR A 152 -11.25 0.45 10.22
CA THR A 152 -11.93 1.24 9.18
C THR A 152 -12.34 2.65 9.65
N HIS A 153 -12.88 2.80 10.87
CA HIS A 153 -13.33 4.11 11.35
C HIS A 153 -12.18 5.08 11.57
N VAL A 154 -11.04 4.61 12.10
CA VAL A 154 -9.85 5.43 12.31
C VAL A 154 -9.22 5.78 10.97
N SER A 155 -9.11 4.80 10.08
CA SER A 155 -8.63 5.02 8.71
C SER A 155 -9.47 6.10 8.00
N MET A 156 -10.81 6.01 8.06
CA MET A 156 -11.72 7.00 7.46
C MET A 156 -11.52 8.41 8.03
N HIS A 157 -11.37 8.53 9.35
CA HIS A 157 -11.11 9.83 9.98
C HIS A 157 -9.85 10.51 9.43
N HIS A 158 -8.76 9.78 9.33
CA HIS A 158 -7.50 10.32 8.83
C HIS A 158 -7.51 10.55 7.32
N ILE A 159 -8.08 9.62 6.53
CA ILE A 159 -8.05 9.76 5.08
C ILE A 159 -8.92 10.92 4.58
N ILE A 160 -10.03 11.22 5.25
CA ILE A 160 -10.87 12.37 4.93
C ILE A 160 -10.10 13.66 5.17
N LYS A 161 -9.38 13.79 6.29
CA LYS A 161 -8.52 14.96 6.58
C LYS A 161 -7.45 15.15 5.50
N ALA A 162 -6.79 14.06 5.09
CA ALA A 162 -5.80 14.12 4.03
C ALA A 162 -6.42 14.58 2.70
N LEU A 163 -7.58 14.03 2.33
CA LEU A 163 -8.28 14.39 1.11
C LEU A 163 -8.72 15.86 1.09
N GLU A 164 -9.28 16.38 2.20
CA GLU A 164 -9.69 17.78 2.34
C GLU A 164 -8.54 18.75 2.09
N ILE A 165 -7.33 18.40 2.52
CA ILE A 165 -6.14 19.21 2.27
C ILE A 165 -5.69 19.05 0.81
N TYR A 166 -5.48 17.82 0.33
CA TYR A 166 -5.01 17.61 -1.05
C TYR A 166 -5.97 18.15 -2.11
N ASP A 167 -7.26 18.24 -1.80
CA ASP A 167 -8.27 18.79 -2.72
C ASP A 167 -8.07 20.29 -3.03
N GLN A 168 -7.35 21.01 -2.17
CA GLN A 168 -7.01 22.41 -2.33
C GLN A 168 -5.76 22.64 -3.22
N TYR A 169 -5.04 21.57 -3.58
CA TYR A 169 -3.75 21.67 -4.27
C TYR A 169 -3.73 20.86 -5.59
N GLU A 170 -3.77 21.53 -6.71
CA GLU A 170 -3.78 20.93 -8.05
C GLU A 170 -2.59 19.99 -8.34
N LEU A 171 -1.43 20.25 -7.75
CA LEU A 171 -0.21 19.46 -7.94
C LEU A 171 -0.29 18.08 -7.30
N TYR A 172 -1.27 17.83 -6.42
CA TYR A 172 -1.38 16.58 -5.65
C TYR A 172 -2.54 15.69 -6.11
N LYS A 173 -2.95 15.78 -7.39
CA LYS A 173 -4.02 14.95 -7.97
C LYS A 173 -3.79 13.45 -7.78
N ILE A 174 -2.54 12.98 -7.87
CA ILE A 174 -2.18 11.57 -7.60
C ILE A 174 -2.49 11.19 -6.15
N ARG A 175 -2.13 12.05 -5.18
CA ARG A 175 -2.47 11.82 -3.77
C ARG A 175 -3.97 11.81 -3.53
N LYS A 176 -4.72 12.70 -4.20
CA LYS A 176 -6.17 12.70 -4.17
C LYS A 176 -6.75 11.35 -4.64
N ILE A 177 -6.26 10.81 -5.77
CA ILE A 177 -6.66 9.48 -6.25
C ILE A 177 -6.35 8.40 -5.21
N GLN A 178 -5.16 8.41 -4.61
CA GLN A 178 -4.77 7.44 -3.58
C GLN A 178 -5.68 7.54 -2.34
N CYS A 179 -6.06 8.75 -1.91
CA CYS A 179 -7.05 8.94 -0.85
C CYS A 179 -8.40 8.30 -1.22
N LEU A 180 -8.87 8.53 -2.47
CA LEU A 180 -10.11 7.94 -2.95
C LEU A 180 -10.07 6.41 -2.96
N PHE A 181 -8.91 5.80 -3.25
CA PHE A 181 -8.74 4.34 -3.16
C PHE A 181 -8.86 3.83 -1.71
N VAL A 182 -8.25 4.51 -0.75
CA VAL A 182 -8.36 4.13 0.67
C VAL A 182 -9.79 4.30 1.18
N ILE A 183 -10.48 5.40 0.82
CA ILE A 183 -11.88 5.63 1.17
C ILE A 183 -12.77 4.52 0.60
N ALA A 184 -12.59 4.20 -0.68
CA ALA A 184 -13.35 3.14 -1.33
C ALA A 184 -13.11 1.78 -0.67
N GLY A 185 -11.85 1.44 -0.38
CA GLY A 185 -11.50 0.20 0.32
C GLY A 185 -12.12 0.11 1.72
N ASN A 186 -12.14 1.23 2.46
CA ASN A 186 -12.82 1.28 3.76
C ASN A 186 -14.33 1.06 3.65
N TYR A 187 -15.00 1.59 2.61
CA TYR A 187 -16.41 1.32 2.36
C TYR A 187 -16.64 -0.14 1.94
N ASP A 188 -15.74 -0.71 1.13
CA ASP A 188 -15.81 -2.12 0.74
C ASP A 188 -15.67 -3.06 1.95
N ASP A 189 -14.79 -2.75 2.90
CA ASP A 189 -14.63 -3.51 4.14
C ASP A 189 -15.89 -3.46 5.04
N LEU A 190 -16.73 -2.43 4.87
CA LEU A 190 -18.05 -2.31 5.52
C LEU A 190 -19.18 -2.87 4.67
N ALA A 191 -18.90 -3.56 3.57
CA ALA A 191 -19.87 -4.03 2.57
C ALA A 191 -20.79 -2.89 2.03
N ARG A 192 -20.27 -1.65 1.97
CA ARG A 192 -20.98 -0.48 1.44
C ARG A 192 -20.46 -0.13 0.04
N HIS A 193 -20.59 -1.10 -0.88
CA HIS A 193 -20.15 -0.96 -2.27
C HIS A 193 -20.86 0.20 -2.98
N ASP A 194 -22.11 0.49 -2.61
CA ASP A 194 -22.88 1.66 -3.05
C ASP A 194 -22.14 3.00 -2.78
N LYS A 195 -21.36 3.06 -1.71
CA LYS A 195 -20.53 4.21 -1.33
C LYS A 195 -19.15 4.18 -1.96
N SER A 196 -18.57 2.99 -2.14
CA SER A 196 -17.23 2.81 -2.73
C SER A 196 -17.20 3.25 -4.21
N ILE A 197 -18.15 2.77 -5.02
CA ILE A 197 -18.19 2.98 -6.47
C ILE A 197 -18.10 4.47 -6.89
N PRO A 198 -18.82 5.43 -6.28
CA PRO A 198 -18.69 6.85 -6.64
C PRO A 198 -17.27 7.40 -6.45
N HIS A 199 -16.57 7.00 -5.39
CA HIS A 199 -15.19 7.44 -5.15
C HIS A 199 -14.23 6.88 -6.20
N LEU A 200 -14.38 5.61 -6.58
CA LEU A 200 -13.56 4.99 -7.64
C LEU A 200 -13.85 5.57 -9.02
N LYS A 201 -15.10 5.89 -9.34
CA LYS A 201 -15.44 6.61 -10.58
C LYS A 201 -14.82 8.00 -10.62
N ASN A 202 -14.76 8.71 -9.49
CA ASN A 202 -14.06 10.00 -9.41
C ASN A 202 -12.54 9.82 -9.57
N ALA A 203 -11.96 8.77 -8.98
CA ALA A 203 -10.55 8.45 -9.16
C ALA A 203 -10.19 8.16 -10.63
N ILE A 204 -11.04 7.41 -11.36
CA ILE A 204 -10.90 7.16 -12.80
C ILE A 204 -10.91 8.46 -13.56
N LYS A 205 -11.90 9.34 -13.34
CA LYS A 205 -12.00 10.63 -13.99
C LYS A 205 -10.74 11.47 -13.84
N ILE A 206 -10.24 11.60 -12.61
CA ILE A 206 -9.01 12.35 -12.32
C ILE A 206 -7.79 11.70 -12.99
N ALA A 207 -7.70 10.35 -13.00
CA ALA A 207 -6.61 9.64 -13.67
C ALA A 207 -6.62 9.85 -15.19
N GLU A 208 -7.79 9.89 -15.83
CA GLU A 208 -7.96 10.24 -17.25
C GLU A 208 -7.51 11.69 -17.54
N GLU A 209 -7.88 12.65 -16.68
CA GLU A 209 -7.46 14.06 -16.79
C GLU A 209 -5.93 14.22 -16.69
N ILE A 210 -5.25 13.43 -15.84
CA ILE A 210 -3.79 13.45 -15.71
C ILE A 210 -3.11 12.75 -16.89
N GLY A 211 -3.77 11.77 -17.52
CA GLY A 211 -3.20 10.93 -18.58
C GLY A 211 -2.22 9.86 -18.09
N ASP A 212 -2.20 9.56 -16.79
CA ASP A 212 -1.33 8.53 -16.21
C ASP A 212 -1.97 7.14 -16.38
N GLN A 213 -1.47 6.37 -17.35
CA GLN A 213 -2.00 5.04 -17.67
C GLN A 213 -1.86 4.05 -16.51
N LYS A 214 -0.76 4.11 -15.75
CA LYS A 214 -0.53 3.20 -14.62
C LYS A 214 -1.53 3.43 -13.49
N ILE A 215 -1.82 4.68 -13.16
CA ILE A 215 -2.82 5.02 -12.15
C ILE A 215 -4.23 4.70 -12.65
N LEU A 216 -4.52 4.96 -13.91
CA LEU A 216 -5.80 4.61 -14.53
C LEU A 216 -6.06 3.10 -14.49
N THR A 217 -5.03 2.29 -14.80
CA THR A 217 -5.11 0.82 -14.70
C THR A 217 -5.40 0.37 -13.27
N LYS A 218 -4.73 0.96 -12.27
CA LYS A 218 -5.02 0.68 -10.85
C LYS A 218 -6.44 1.08 -10.46
N ALA A 219 -6.95 2.19 -10.99
CA ALA A 219 -8.32 2.63 -10.71
C ALA A 219 -9.35 1.65 -11.31
N PHE A 220 -9.13 1.14 -12.53
CA PHE A 220 -9.96 0.10 -13.12
C PHE A 220 -9.88 -1.22 -12.36
N LEU A 221 -8.69 -1.61 -11.88
CA LEU A 221 -8.53 -2.80 -11.04
C LEU A 221 -9.34 -2.66 -9.73
N ASN A 222 -9.24 -1.53 -9.05
CA ASN A 222 -9.94 -1.31 -7.78
C ASN A 222 -11.46 -1.32 -7.94
N ILE A 223 -11.99 -0.64 -8.95
CA ILE A 223 -13.45 -0.65 -9.17
C ILE A 223 -13.95 -2.03 -9.63
N GLY A 224 -13.14 -2.78 -10.39
CA GLY A 224 -13.42 -4.17 -10.73
C GLY A 224 -13.55 -5.04 -9.47
N HIS A 225 -12.64 -4.89 -8.51
CA HIS A 225 -12.72 -5.59 -7.23
C HIS A 225 -13.97 -5.22 -6.41
N THR A 226 -14.38 -3.94 -6.41
CA THR A 226 -15.63 -3.52 -5.75
C THR A 226 -16.85 -4.18 -6.38
N PHE A 227 -16.96 -4.21 -7.70
CA PHE A 227 -18.04 -4.90 -8.40
C PHE A 227 -18.02 -6.42 -8.18
N ASP A 228 -16.81 -7.05 -8.13
CA ASP A 228 -16.69 -8.49 -7.81
C ASP A 228 -17.22 -8.79 -6.40
N ARG A 229 -16.89 -7.96 -5.41
CA ARG A 229 -17.40 -8.10 -4.02
C ARG A 229 -18.91 -7.87 -3.92
N ASP A 230 -19.46 -6.99 -4.75
CA ASP A 230 -20.90 -6.70 -4.82
C ASP A 230 -21.69 -7.76 -5.62
N GLY A 231 -20.99 -8.78 -6.17
CA GLY A 231 -21.62 -9.83 -6.99
C GLY A 231 -22.01 -9.40 -8.41
N GLN A 232 -21.62 -8.20 -8.82
CA GLN A 232 -21.82 -7.67 -10.18
C GLN A 232 -20.68 -8.12 -11.10
N TRP A 233 -20.61 -9.41 -11.37
CA TRP A 233 -19.43 -10.02 -12.02
C TRP A 233 -19.21 -9.57 -13.45
N ASP A 234 -20.27 -9.24 -14.21
CA ASP A 234 -20.16 -8.74 -15.59
C ASP A 234 -19.48 -7.39 -15.63
N GLU A 235 -19.85 -6.48 -14.73
CA GLU A 235 -19.21 -5.18 -14.56
C GLU A 235 -17.76 -5.33 -14.11
N ALA A 236 -17.50 -6.22 -13.16
CA ALA A 236 -16.14 -6.50 -12.68
C ALA A 236 -15.22 -6.95 -13.84
N ILE A 237 -15.67 -7.94 -14.64
CA ILE A 237 -14.94 -8.45 -15.80
C ILE A 237 -14.67 -7.32 -16.80
N ASN A 238 -15.67 -6.51 -17.13
CA ASN A 238 -15.51 -5.38 -18.06
C ASN A 238 -14.44 -4.37 -17.56
N TYR A 239 -14.39 -4.08 -16.26
CA TYR A 239 -13.35 -3.18 -15.72
C TYR A 239 -11.97 -3.83 -15.68
N PHE A 240 -11.86 -5.12 -15.39
CA PHE A 240 -10.58 -5.85 -15.47
C PHE A 240 -10.05 -5.94 -16.90
N GLU A 241 -10.92 -6.15 -17.90
CA GLU A 241 -10.54 -6.11 -19.32
C GLU A 241 -10.02 -4.72 -19.73
N LYS A 242 -10.69 -3.64 -19.30
CA LYS A 242 -10.19 -2.26 -19.51
C LYS A 242 -8.83 -2.06 -18.87
N ALA A 243 -8.60 -2.60 -17.67
CA ALA A 243 -7.34 -2.52 -16.98
C ALA A 243 -6.23 -3.29 -17.74
N ILE A 244 -6.51 -4.50 -18.22
CA ILE A 244 -5.56 -5.31 -19.02
C ILE A 244 -5.14 -4.57 -20.29
N LEU A 245 -6.09 -3.93 -21.00
CA LEU A 245 -5.81 -3.14 -22.20
C LEU A 245 -4.92 -1.91 -21.95
N LYS A 246 -4.82 -1.45 -20.69
CA LYS A 246 -4.05 -0.26 -20.28
C LYS A 246 -2.78 -0.60 -19.49
N ALA A 247 -2.56 -1.87 -19.18
CA ALA A 247 -1.45 -2.29 -18.33
C ALA A 247 -0.08 -2.29 -19.06
N ASP A 248 -0.09 -2.07 -20.39
CA ASP A 248 1.10 -2.18 -21.23
C ASP A 248 1.89 -3.48 -20.93
N ASP A 249 3.22 -3.42 -20.83
CA ASP A 249 4.08 -4.56 -20.53
C ASP A 249 4.42 -4.70 -19.02
N ASP A 250 3.60 -4.12 -18.11
CA ASP A 250 3.80 -4.26 -16.66
C ASP A 250 3.39 -5.67 -16.21
N SER A 251 4.36 -6.60 -16.23
CA SER A 251 4.15 -8.02 -15.89
C SER A 251 3.56 -8.22 -14.49
N GLU A 252 3.95 -7.40 -13.52
CA GLU A 252 3.41 -7.51 -12.16
C GLU A 252 1.92 -7.12 -12.13
N LEU A 253 1.56 -6.04 -12.80
CA LEU A 253 0.18 -5.57 -12.87
C LEU A 253 -0.69 -6.52 -13.70
N LEU A 254 -0.18 -7.01 -14.82
CA LEU A 254 -0.86 -8.02 -15.65
C LEU A 254 -1.11 -9.31 -14.87
N THR A 255 -0.14 -9.78 -14.07
CA THR A 255 -0.32 -10.96 -13.21
C THR A 255 -1.48 -10.75 -12.23
N LYS A 256 -1.55 -9.59 -11.57
CA LYS A 256 -2.66 -9.23 -10.66
C LYS A 256 -4.00 -9.22 -11.38
N LEU A 257 -4.04 -8.64 -12.57
CA LEU A 257 -5.26 -8.52 -13.37
C LEU A 257 -5.76 -9.88 -13.86
N TYR A 258 -4.86 -10.73 -14.38
CA TYR A 258 -5.26 -12.07 -14.80
C TYR A 258 -5.69 -12.97 -13.65
N PHE A 259 -5.12 -12.80 -12.47
CA PHE A 259 -5.63 -13.47 -11.28
C PHE A 259 -7.05 -12.98 -10.91
N ALA A 260 -7.27 -11.66 -10.86
CA ALA A 260 -8.56 -11.08 -10.52
C ALA A 260 -9.66 -11.50 -11.50
N ILE A 261 -9.41 -11.36 -12.82
CA ILE A 261 -10.40 -11.72 -13.84
C ILE A 261 -10.69 -13.23 -13.86
N SER A 262 -9.67 -14.08 -13.69
CA SER A 262 -9.87 -15.54 -13.58
C SER A 262 -10.77 -15.88 -12.41
N CYS A 263 -10.49 -15.34 -11.24
CA CYS A 263 -11.29 -15.57 -10.05
C CYS A 263 -12.76 -15.16 -10.26
N THR A 264 -12.98 -13.96 -10.81
CA THR A 264 -14.35 -13.45 -11.07
C THR A 264 -15.07 -14.28 -12.14
N GLN A 265 -14.37 -14.70 -13.21
CA GLN A 265 -14.96 -15.56 -14.25
C GLN A 265 -15.38 -16.92 -13.68
N PHE A 266 -14.57 -17.53 -12.81
CA PHE A 266 -14.94 -18.76 -12.12
C PHE A 266 -16.16 -18.57 -11.20
N LYS A 267 -16.20 -17.51 -10.40
CA LYS A 267 -17.36 -17.18 -9.56
C LYS A 267 -18.64 -16.98 -10.36
N ALA A 268 -18.52 -16.39 -11.56
CA ALA A 268 -19.62 -16.21 -12.51
C ALA A 268 -20.04 -17.48 -13.26
N GLY A 269 -19.38 -18.63 -13.01
CA GLY A 269 -19.63 -19.90 -13.68
C GLY A 269 -19.08 -19.99 -15.12
N ARG A 270 -18.23 -19.04 -15.52
CA ARG A 270 -17.60 -18.96 -16.85
C ARG A 270 -16.28 -19.77 -16.87
N LEU A 271 -16.39 -21.09 -16.65
CA LEU A 271 -15.23 -21.96 -16.42
C LEU A 271 -14.18 -21.87 -17.53
N LYS A 272 -14.58 -21.95 -18.81
CA LYS A 272 -13.64 -21.91 -19.95
C LYS A 272 -12.90 -20.58 -20.05
N GLU A 273 -13.58 -19.47 -19.79
CA GLU A 273 -12.98 -18.13 -19.78
C GLU A 273 -12.00 -17.99 -18.60
N GLY A 274 -12.40 -18.48 -17.41
CA GLY A 274 -11.56 -18.52 -16.23
C GLY A 274 -10.27 -19.31 -16.42
N GLU A 275 -10.36 -20.51 -17.04
CA GLU A 275 -9.19 -21.32 -17.39
C GLU A 275 -8.28 -20.63 -18.41
N ALA A 276 -8.85 -19.95 -19.41
CA ALA A 276 -8.08 -19.18 -20.38
C ALA A 276 -7.31 -18.03 -19.73
N SER A 277 -7.95 -17.27 -18.84
CA SER A 277 -7.33 -16.17 -18.10
C SER A 277 -6.27 -16.67 -17.10
N LEU A 278 -6.54 -17.78 -16.41
CA LEU A 278 -5.57 -18.46 -15.53
C LEU A 278 -4.31 -18.84 -16.29
N LYS A 279 -4.46 -19.42 -17.49
CA LYS A 279 -3.33 -19.79 -18.35
C LYS A 279 -2.52 -18.56 -18.80
N GLN A 280 -3.17 -17.43 -19.07
CA GLN A 280 -2.44 -16.18 -19.39
C GLN A 280 -1.61 -15.72 -18.21
N GLY A 281 -2.20 -15.66 -17.01
CA GLY A 281 -1.49 -15.28 -15.79
C GLY A 281 -0.31 -16.20 -15.46
N THR A 282 -0.50 -17.52 -15.56
CA THR A 282 0.58 -18.48 -15.32
C THR A 282 1.70 -18.43 -16.38
N ASN A 283 1.40 -18.03 -17.61
CA ASN A 283 2.43 -17.82 -18.63
C ASN A 283 3.30 -16.59 -18.30
N ILE A 284 2.73 -15.51 -17.82
CA ILE A 284 3.49 -14.32 -17.37
C ILE A 284 4.46 -14.70 -16.25
N LEU A 285 4.05 -15.55 -15.31
CA LEU A 285 4.90 -16.01 -14.20
C LEU A 285 6.13 -16.83 -14.66
N LYS A 286 6.13 -17.40 -15.86
CA LYS A 286 7.31 -18.08 -16.41
C LYS A 286 8.44 -17.10 -16.76
N GLU A 287 8.06 -15.89 -17.16
CA GLU A 287 8.99 -14.83 -17.55
C GLU A 287 9.32 -13.90 -16.37
N ALA A 288 8.33 -13.64 -15.51
CA ALA A 288 8.43 -12.80 -14.33
C ALA A 288 7.94 -13.56 -13.07
N PRO A 289 8.76 -14.44 -12.46
CA PRO A 289 8.35 -15.29 -11.34
C PRO A 289 7.89 -14.49 -10.12
N ASN A 290 6.74 -14.85 -9.57
CA ASN A 290 6.21 -14.29 -8.32
C ASN A 290 5.56 -15.41 -7.50
N LYS A 291 6.22 -15.79 -6.40
CA LYS A 291 5.83 -16.97 -5.59
C LYS A 291 4.43 -16.82 -4.96
N LEU A 292 4.01 -15.60 -4.61
CA LEU A 292 2.65 -15.37 -4.11
C LEU A 292 1.62 -15.69 -5.18
N TYR A 293 1.75 -15.10 -6.38
CA TYR A 293 0.79 -15.31 -7.45
C TYR A 293 0.83 -16.73 -8.02
N GLU A 294 1.98 -17.40 -8.01
CA GLU A 294 2.08 -18.82 -8.31
C GLU A 294 1.16 -19.64 -7.38
N ASN A 295 1.22 -19.41 -6.07
CA ASN A 295 0.33 -20.07 -5.12
C ASN A 295 -1.14 -19.67 -5.29
N LEU A 296 -1.43 -18.42 -5.60
CA LEU A 296 -2.80 -17.97 -5.83
C LEU A 296 -3.42 -18.57 -7.10
N PHE A 297 -2.67 -18.73 -8.18
CA PHE A 297 -3.14 -19.46 -9.38
C PHE A 297 -3.29 -20.94 -9.10
N ASN A 298 -2.38 -21.58 -8.35
CA ASN A 298 -2.52 -22.97 -7.89
C ASN A 298 -3.79 -23.15 -7.06
N PHE A 299 -4.16 -22.16 -6.23
CA PHE A 299 -5.43 -22.16 -5.52
C PHE A 299 -6.63 -22.20 -6.48
N LEU A 300 -6.67 -21.33 -7.49
CA LEU A 300 -7.78 -21.34 -8.47
C LEU A 300 -7.85 -22.65 -9.25
N GLU A 301 -6.70 -23.19 -9.65
CA GLU A 301 -6.61 -24.47 -10.33
C GLU A 301 -7.15 -25.60 -9.45
N ALA A 302 -6.73 -25.65 -8.19
CA ALA A 302 -7.17 -26.67 -7.23
C ALA A 302 -8.67 -26.63 -7.00
N VAL A 303 -9.27 -25.42 -6.88
CA VAL A 303 -10.69 -25.25 -6.57
C VAL A 303 -11.58 -25.53 -7.79
N TYR A 304 -11.24 -24.94 -8.94
CA TYR A 304 -12.15 -24.89 -10.09
C TYR A 304 -11.82 -25.87 -11.20
N VAL A 305 -10.55 -26.19 -11.42
CA VAL A 305 -10.10 -27.08 -12.51
C VAL A 305 -9.95 -28.52 -12.01
N ASN A 306 -9.31 -28.71 -10.85
CA ASN A 306 -9.02 -30.04 -10.29
C ASN A 306 -10.11 -30.55 -9.34
N ASN A 307 -11.32 -30.00 -9.39
CA ASN A 307 -12.50 -30.45 -8.66
C ASN A 307 -12.29 -30.52 -7.12
N ILE A 308 -11.66 -29.49 -6.56
CA ILE A 308 -11.22 -29.38 -5.16
C ILE A 308 -10.15 -30.41 -4.83
N ASN A 309 -8.90 -30.08 -5.13
CA ASN A 309 -7.74 -30.87 -4.77
C ASN A 309 -7.21 -30.44 -3.41
N GLU A 310 -7.54 -31.21 -2.37
CA GLU A 310 -7.21 -30.91 -0.96
C GLU A 310 -5.70 -30.84 -0.69
N GLU A 311 -4.90 -31.70 -1.33
CA GLU A 311 -3.45 -31.71 -1.15
C GLU A 311 -2.82 -30.41 -1.67
N GLN A 312 -3.19 -29.99 -2.87
CA GLN A 312 -2.73 -28.73 -3.47
C GLN A 312 -3.21 -27.51 -2.65
N LEU A 313 -4.42 -27.54 -2.13
CA LEU A 313 -4.96 -26.48 -1.26
C LEU A 313 -4.20 -26.39 0.06
N ALA A 314 -3.87 -27.51 0.69
CA ALA A 314 -3.09 -27.55 1.90
C ALA A 314 -1.71 -26.88 1.74
N GLU A 315 -1.02 -27.13 0.62
CA GLU A 315 0.25 -26.48 0.30
C GLU A 315 0.11 -24.97 0.15
N VAL A 316 -0.95 -24.51 -0.55
CA VAL A 316 -1.21 -23.07 -0.72
C VAL A 316 -1.48 -22.39 0.63
N PHE A 317 -2.36 -22.95 1.45
CA PHE A 317 -2.67 -22.37 2.75
C PHE A 317 -1.47 -22.40 3.69
N GLN A 318 -0.68 -23.45 3.69
CA GLN A 318 0.57 -23.52 4.45
C GLN A 318 1.53 -22.39 4.05
N TYR A 319 1.71 -22.15 2.75
CA TYR A 319 2.55 -21.06 2.25
C TYR A 319 2.03 -19.68 2.73
N LEU A 320 0.71 -19.42 2.59
CA LEU A 320 0.11 -18.14 2.99
C LEU A 320 0.26 -17.89 4.49
N GLU A 321 0.07 -18.91 5.32
CA GLU A 321 0.24 -18.81 6.78
C GLU A 321 1.71 -18.59 7.18
N GLN A 322 2.65 -19.36 6.63
CA GLN A 322 4.08 -19.21 6.91
C GLN A 322 4.61 -17.82 6.55
N LYS A 323 4.08 -17.23 5.49
CA LYS A 323 4.42 -15.87 5.04
C LYS A 323 3.58 -14.78 5.69
N GLN A 324 2.68 -15.13 6.63
CA GLN A 324 1.76 -14.21 7.29
C GLN A 324 0.90 -13.37 6.30
N LEU A 325 0.55 -13.97 5.18
CA LEU A 325 -0.25 -13.33 4.12
C LEU A 325 -1.75 -13.50 4.41
N PHE A 326 -2.16 -13.11 5.61
CA PHE A 326 -3.49 -13.40 6.15
C PHE A 326 -4.65 -12.81 5.33
N ALA A 327 -4.47 -11.63 4.72
CA ALA A 327 -5.52 -11.06 3.86
C ALA A 327 -5.79 -11.89 2.59
N TYR A 328 -4.75 -12.52 2.03
CA TYR A 328 -4.91 -13.46 0.92
C TYR A 328 -5.50 -14.79 1.38
N ALA A 329 -5.08 -15.28 2.54
CA ALA A 329 -5.63 -16.50 3.12
C ALA A 329 -7.13 -16.36 3.40
N GLU A 330 -7.56 -15.23 3.98
CA GLU A 330 -8.98 -14.91 4.21
C GLU A 330 -9.78 -14.98 2.90
N ALA A 331 -9.32 -14.30 1.86
CA ALA A 331 -9.99 -14.28 0.56
C ALA A 331 -10.08 -15.69 -0.06
N CYS A 332 -9.02 -16.50 0.03
CA CYS A 332 -9.01 -17.87 -0.43
C CYS A 332 -9.97 -18.76 0.38
N TYR A 333 -10.00 -18.66 1.71
CA TYR A 333 -10.92 -19.43 2.55
C TYR A 333 -12.38 -19.10 2.27
N ILE A 334 -12.73 -17.82 1.98
CA ILE A 334 -14.09 -17.43 1.59
C ILE A 334 -14.49 -18.15 0.28
N VAL A 335 -13.65 -18.06 -0.76
CA VAL A 335 -13.93 -18.71 -2.05
C VAL A 335 -14.06 -20.23 -1.89
N TYR A 336 -13.20 -20.83 -1.10
CA TYR A 336 -13.20 -22.26 -0.82
C TYR A 336 -14.46 -22.70 -0.07
N ALA A 337 -14.89 -21.93 0.95
CA ALA A 337 -16.13 -22.20 1.67
C ALA A 337 -17.38 -22.09 0.79
N ASP A 338 -17.42 -21.07 -0.07
CA ASP A 338 -18.55 -20.85 -1.00
C ASP A 338 -18.67 -22.01 -1.99
N GLU A 339 -17.55 -22.52 -2.54
CA GLU A 339 -17.56 -23.64 -3.49
C GLU A 339 -17.99 -24.95 -2.83
N TYR A 340 -17.61 -25.22 -1.59
CA TYR A 340 -18.17 -26.34 -0.84
C TYR A 340 -19.65 -26.19 -0.57
N GLY A 341 -20.11 -24.98 -0.19
CA GLY A 341 -21.52 -24.69 0.00
C GLY A 341 -22.36 -24.95 -1.27
N LYS A 342 -21.85 -24.54 -2.44
CA LYS A 342 -22.50 -24.82 -3.74
C LYS A 342 -22.60 -26.32 -4.07
N LYS A 343 -21.65 -27.13 -3.60
CA LYS A 343 -21.66 -28.59 -3.76
C LYS A 343 -22.49 -29.31 -2.70
N GLY A 344 -23.11 -28.60 -1.73
CA GLY A 344 -23.88 -29.18 -0.63
C GLY A 344 -23.02 -29.82 0.47
N GLN A 345 -21.73 -29.57 0.49
CA GLN A 345 -20.77 -30.08 1.48
C GLN A 345 -20.67 -29.07 2.64
N PHE A 346 -21.71 -29.02 3.48
CA PHE A 346 -21.88 -27.97 4.47
C PHE A 346 -20.94 -28.09 5.67
N GLU A 347 -20.45 -29.29 6.01
CA GLU A 347 -19.48 -29.48 7.10
C GLU A 347 -18.14 -28.86 6.71
N GLU A 348 -17.66 -29.12 5.51
CA GLU A 348 -16.42 -28.59 4.96
C GLU A 348 -16.53 -27.05 4.76
N ALA A 349 -17.67 -26.58 4.25
CA ALA A 349 -17.92 -25.15 4.13
C ALA A 349 -17.86 -24.45 5.51
N THR A 350 -18.46 -25.05 6.54
CA THR A 350 -18.45 -24.51 7.90
C THR A 350 -17.02 -24.47 8.46
N ALA A 351 -16.23 -25.53 8.27
CA ALA A 351 -14.84 -25.57 8.69
C ALA A 351 -14.00 -24.50 8.00
N ALA A 352 -14.23 -24.26 6.72
CA ALA A 352 -13.56 -23.20 5.95
C ALA A 352 -13.95 -21.81 6.47
N TYR A 353 -15.23 -21.54 6.76
CA TYR A 353 -15.66 -20.27 7.37
C TYR A 353 -15.08 -20.06 8.78
N GLN A 354 -14.87 -21.11 9.57
CA GLN A 354 -14.14 -20.98 10.85
C GLN A 354 -12.72 -20.49 10.62
N LYS A 355 -12.04 -20.97 9.54
CA LYS A 355 -10.71 -20.47 9.18
C LYS A 355 -10.72 -19.00 8.74
N VAL A 356 -11.79 -18.54 8.08
CA VAL A 356 -11.97 -17.10 7.80
C VAL A 356 -11.95 -16.29 9.10
N LEU A 357 -12.75 -16.68 10.11
CA LEU A 357 -12.82 -15.98 11.41
C LEU A 357 -11.47 -15.99 12.14
N GLU A 358 -10.79 -17.15 12.19
CA GLU A 358 -9.44 -17.26 12.78
C GLU A 358 -8.44 -16.32 12.08
N THR A 359 -8.52 -16.23 10.76
CA THR A 359 -7.64 -15.39 9.96
C THR A 359 -7.92 -13.90 10.17
N GLN A 360 -9.19 -13.51 10.26
CA GLN A 360 -9.59 -12.14 10.59
C GLN A 360 -9.04 -11.69 11.95
N LEU A 361 -9.08 -12.55 12.96
CA LEU A 361 -8.48 -12.27 14.28
C LEU A 361 -6.96 -12.05 14.19
N LYS A 362 -6.27 -12.78 13.30
CA LYS A 362 -4.84 -12.58 13.05
C LYS A 362 -4.55 -11.24 12.35
N ILE A 363 -5.46 -10.74 11.50
CA ILE A 363 -5.34 -9.45 10.82
C ILE A 363 -5.60 -8.29 11.80
N GLN A 364 -6.63 -8.42 12.62
CA GLN A 364 -7.11 -7.37 13.53
C GLN A 364 -6.32 -7.27 14.83
N ARG A 365 -5.09 -7.74 14.92
CA ARG A 365 -4.29 -7.78 16.15
C ARG A 365 -4.69 -6.69 17.15
N GLY A 366 -5.24 -7.12 18.31
CA GLY A 366 -5.76 -6.23 19.35
C GLY A 366 -4.74 -5.26 19.97
N ASP A 367 -3.46 -5.53 19.79
CA ASP A 367 -2.33 -4.73 20.28
C ASP A 367 -2.27 -3.30 19.68
N CYS A 368 -3.06 -3.03 18.63
CA CYS A 368 -3.22 -1.69 18.04
C CYS A 368 -4.35 -0.90 18.68
N LEU A 369 -5.16 -1.53 19.50
CA LEU A 369 -6.31 -0.89 20.14
C LEU A 369 -5.83 0.19 21.11
N TYR A 370 -6.55 1.30 21.08
CA TYR A 370 -6.32 2.45 21.93
C TYR A 370 -6.29 2.04 23.40
N GLU A 371 -5.19 2.29 24.08
CA GLU A 371 -5.25 2.61 25.50
C GLU A 371 -5.72 4.07 25.58
N PHE A 372 -6.95 4.27 26.06
CA PHE A 372 -7.52 5.60 26.34
C PHE A 372 -6.88 6.16 27.62
#